data_b3d10acbea27d2c40259f6e832282ea1
#
_entry.id   b3d10acbea27d2c40259f6e832282ea1
#
_cell.length_a   1.000
_cell.length_b   1.000
_cell.length_c   1.000
_cell.angle_alpha   90.00
_cell.angle_beta   90.00
_cell.angle_gamma   90.00
#
_symmetry.space_group_name_H-M   'P 1'
#
loop_
_entity.id
_entity.type
_entity.pdbx_description
1 polymer ?
#
loop_
_entity_poly.entity_id
_entity_poly.type
_entity_poly.pdbx_seq_one_letter_code
_entity_poly.pdbx_strand_id
1 'polypeptide(L)'
;KGDQQRNLACVYVDVIADGKVLGTWLLSTAFVGPDKFDLPDPAHPEKTRTYQIHLRPKRYMMPMTLKLQEFKHERFTGTNVPMAFSSRLRLVDPIQHEDRELTISMNQPLRYDGKTFYQASFANDDQTTILQVVRNPAAVLPYIACILVTLGMSWHFIAHFLKFFNKFIKQDTEVKA
;
A
#
# COMPACT_ATOMS: atom_id res chain seq x y z
N LYS A 1 -19.57 0.51 15.80
CA LYS A 1 -18.27 1.27 15.77
C LYS A 1 -17.21 0.24 16.12
N GLY A 2 -16.60 -0.38 15.09
CA GLY A 2 -15.45 -1.25 15.30
C GLY A 2 -14.28 -0.36 15.72
N ASP A 3 -13.81 -0.54 16.92
CA ASP A 3 -12.53 -0.02 17.38
C ASP A 3 -11.46 -0.61 16.45
N GLN A 4 -10.98 0.18 15.52
CA GLN A 4 -9.76 -0.16 14.82
C GLN A 4 -8.64 -0.05 15.85
N GLN A 5 -8.32 -1.17 16.49
CA GLN A 5 -7.11 -1.30 17.32
C GLN A 5 -5.92 -0.97 16.41
N ARG A 6 -5.49 0.28 16.49
CA ARG A 6 -4.24 0.70 15.84
C ARG A 6 -3.11 0.02 16.59
N ASN A 7 -2.41 -0.87 15.92
CA ASN A 7 -1.16 -1.42 16.43
C ASN A 7 -0.15 -0.27 16.53
N LEU A 8 -0.05 0.33 17.71
CA LEU A 8 0.88 1.41 18.00
C LEU A 8 2.19 0.79 18.45
N ALA A 9 3.25 1.03 17.68
CA ALA A 9 4.57 0.57 18.05
C ALA A 9 5.08 1.34 19.28
N CYS A 10 5.57 0.60 20.26
CA CYS A 10 6.20 1.13 21.46
C CYS A 10 7.57 0.44 21.65
N VAL A 11 8.54 1.17 22.20
CA VAL A 11 9.87 0.66 22.53
C VAL A 11 10.41 1.35 23.77
N TYR A 12 11.06 0.58 24.65
CA TYR A 12 11.92 1.13 25.69
C TYR A 12 13.30 1.38 25.13
N VAL A 13 13.85 2.55 25.37
CA VAL A 13 15.16 2.98 24.89
C VAL A 13 16.02 3.40 26.09
N ASP A 14 17.15 2.74 26.24
CA ASP A 14 18.17 3.15 27.22
C ASP A 14 19.15 4.10 26.55
N VAL A 15 19.32 5.28 27.14
CA VAL A 15 20.35 6.20 26.69
C VAL A 15 21.63 5.93 27.46
N ILE A 16 22.68 5.57 26.73
CA ILE A 16 23.97 5.18 27.30
C ILE A 16 25.03 6.22 26.92
N ALA A 17 25.76 6.74 27.91
CA ALA A 17 26.93 7.54 27.69
C ALA A 17 28.09 6.98 28.52
N ASP A 18 29.28 6.86 27.93
CA ASP A 18 30.47 6.32 28.54
C ASP A 18 30.26 4.96 29.24
N GLY A 19 29.42 4.10 28.63
CA GLY A 19 29.10 2.77 29.15
C GLY A 19 28.13 2.76 30.34
N LYS A 20 27.62 3.89 30.77
CA LYS A 20 26.62 4.02 31.85
C LYS A 20 25.24 4.36 31.27
N VAL A 21 24.21 3.67 31.76
CA VAL A 21 22.81 4.01 31.43
C VAL A 21 22.46 5.27 32.17
N LEU A 22 22.11 6.33 31.41
CA LEU A 22 21.70 7.62 31.95
C LEU A 22 20.19 7.64 32.27
N GLY A 23 19.42 6.80 31.60
CA GLY A 23 17.99 6.64 31.84
C GLY A 23 17.32 5.79 30.78
N THR A 24 16.10 5.35 31.09
CA THR A 24 15.23 4.52 30.22
C THR A 24 13.95 5.30 29.92
N TRP A 25 13.57 5.42 28.65
CA TRP A 25 12.36 6.09 28.19
C TRP A 25 11.48 5.17 27.38
N LEU A 26 10.17 5.31 27.56
CA LEU A 26 9.17 4.69 26.71
C LEU A 26 8.85 5.62 25.54
N LEU A 27 9.14 5.17 24.32
CA LEU A 27 8.77 5.84 23.09
C LEU A 27 7.58 5.15 22.44
N SER A 28 6.65 5.91 21.90
CA SER A 28 5.49 5.38 21.18
C SER A 28 5.19 6.21 19.94
N THR A 29 4.72 5.53 18.89
CA THR A 29 4.19 6.20 17.70
C THR A 29 2.83 6.89 17.93
N ALA A 30 2.23 6.70 19.11
CA ALA A 30 1.03 7.42 19.54
C ALA A 30 1.32 8.87 19.91
N PHE A 31 2.53 9.18 20.34
CA PHE A 31 2.89 10.53 20.76
C PHE A 31 3.11 11.43 19.55
N VAL A 32 2.51 12.59 19.60
CA VAL A 32 2.65 13.60 18.55
C VAL A 32 3.87 14.47 18.85
N GLY A 33 4.94 14.27 18.08
CA GLY A 33 6.18 15.03 18.23
C GLY A 33 7.28 14.29 18.98
N PRO A 34 8.45 14.90 19.11
CA PRO A 34 9.58 14.34 19.83
C PRO A 34 9.38 14.45 21.34
N ASP A 35 9.72 13.38 22.06
CA ASP A 35 9.88 13.45 23.51
C ASP A 35 11.17 14.20 23.86
N LYS A 36 11.08 15.08 24.83
CA LYS A 36 12.21 15.88 25.33
C LYS A 36 12.60 15.39 26.71
N PHE A 37 13.87 15.23 26.93
CA PHE A 37 14.41 14.91 28.23
C PHE A 37 15.78 15.55 28.42
N ASP A 38 16.07 15.88 29.67
CA ASP A 38 17.28 16.56 30.06
C ASP A 38 18.24 15.55 30.69
N LEU A 39 19.45 15.49 30.15
CA LEU A 39 20.53 14.64 30.66
C LEU A 39 21.78 15.48 30.92
N PRO A 40 22.67 15.02 31.84
CA PRO A 40 23.97 15.62 31.99
C PRO A 40 24.74 15.59 30.68
N ASP A 41 25.42 16.67 30.34
CA ASP A 41 26.31 16.70 29.18
C ASP A 41 27.51 15.75 29.43
N PRO A 42 27.79 14.74 28.56
CA PRO A 42 28.89 13.84 28.74
C PRO A 42 30.26 14.54 28.88
N ALA A 43 30.43 15.70 28.20
CA ALA A 43 31.67 16.46 28.27
C ALA A 43 31.74 17.41 29.48
N HIS A 44 30.59 17.81 30.01
CA HIS A 44 30.47 18.76 31.14
C HIS A 44 29.33 18.31 32.05
N PRO A 45 29.54 17.40 33.02
CA PRO A 45 28.49 16.82 33.88
C PRO A 45 27.71 17.86 34.71
N GLU A 46 28.24 19.04 34.91
CA GLU A 46 27.61 20.19 35.57
C GLU A 46 26.59 20.91 34.69
N LYS A 47 26.57 20.63 33.38
CA LYS A 47 25.63 21.22 32.43
C LYS A 47 24.62 20.20 32.00
N THR A 48 23.37 20.61 31.95
CA THR A 48 22.26 19.83 31.43
C THR A 48 22.07 20.13 29.95
N ARG A 49 21.94 19.08 29.13
CA ARG A 49 21.65 19.16 27.72
C ARG A 49 20.29 18.52 27.44
N THR A 50 19.42 19.24 26.74
CA THR A 50 18.12 18.71 26.30
C THR A 50 18.29 17.88 25.04
N TYR A 51 17.85 16.64 25.11
CA TYR A 51 17.81 15.71 23.98
C TYR A 51 16.38 15.55 23.48
N GLN A 52 16.24 15.26 22.20
CA GLN A 52 14.96 14.97 21.57
C GLN A 52 15.02 13.62 20.89
N ILE A 53 14.11 12.71 21.24
CA ILE A 53 13.98 11.39 20.62
C ILE A 53 12.56 11.26 20.07
N HIS A 54 12.43 10.69 18.89
CA HIS A 54 11.14 10.47 18.26
C HIS A 54 11.06 9.08 17.60
N LEU A 55 10.13 8.26 18.05
CA LEU A 55 9.77 7.02 17.38
C LEU A 55 8.79 7.31 16.25
N ARG A 56 9.19 7.06 15.03
CA ARG A 56 8.35 7.29 13.85
C ARG A 56 8.48 6.15 12.85
N PRO A 57 7.46 5.89 12.02
CA PRO A 57 7.56 4.96 10.91
C PRO A 57 8.71 5.32 9.97
N LYS A 58 9.40 4.30 9.44
CA LYS A 58 10.46 4.50 8.45
C LYS A 58 9.88 5.16 7.20
N ARG A 59 10.48 6.26 6.76
CA ARG A 59 10.10 6.95 5.53
C ARG A 59 10.87 6.37 4.36
N TYR A 60 10.15 6.06 3.29
CA TYR A 60 10.71 5.67 2.01
C TYR A 60 10.51 6.83 1.04
N MET A 61 11.62 7.43 0.60
CA MET A 61 11.57 8.48 -0.41
C MET A 61 11.31 7.85 -1.77
N MET A 62 10.40 8.43 -2.51
CA MET A 62 10.10 8.03 -3.89
C MET A 62 10.63 9.11 -4.84
N PRO A 63 11.15 8.73 -6.02
CA PRO A 63 11.70 9.70 -6.97
C PRO A 63 10.63 10.57 -7.62
N MET A 64 9.37 10.15 -7.55
CA MET A 64 8.23 10.84 -8.14
C MET A 64 7.53 11.76 -7.13
N THR A 65 6.83 12.75 -7.66
CA THR A 65 5.96 13.66 -6.91
C THR A 65 4.52 13.49 -7.37
N LEU A 66 3.59 13.36 -6.42
CA LEU A 66 2.15 13.39 -6.68
C LEU A 66 1.59 14.70 -6.10
N LYS A 67 1.12 15.59 -6.98
CA LYS A 67 0.53 16.86 -6.57
C LYS A 67 -1.00 16.80 -6.70
N LEU A 68 -1.72 17.01 -5.61
CA LEU A 68 -3.19 17.11 -5.63
C LEU A 68 -3.59 18.39 -6.36
N GLN A 69 -4.43 18.24 -7.38
CA GLN A 69 -5.02 19.34 -8.14
C GLN A 69 -6.47 19.58 -7.71
N GLU A 70 -7.23 18.52 -7.59
CA GLU A 70 -8.65 18.59 -7.25
C GLU A 70 -9.05 17.35 -6.46
N PHE A 71 -9.84 17.54 -5.43
CA PHE A 71 -10.49 16.48 -4.69
C PHE A 71 -12.00 16.58 -4.89
N LYS A 72 -12.65 15.48 -5.28
CA LYS A 72 -14.11 15.39 -5.41
C LYS A 72 -14.65 14.41 -4.40
N HIS A 73 -15.69 14.83 -3.73
CA HIS A 73 -16.34 14.10 -2.67
C HIS A 73 -17.86 14.09 -2.93
N GLU A 74 -18.40 12.93 -3.21
CA GLU A 74 -19.84 12.72 -3.35
C GLU A 74 -20.39 12.14 -2.04
N ARG A 75 -21.51 12.68 -1.57
CA ARG A 75 -22.17 12.24 -0.33
C ARG A 75 -23.53 11.63 -0.69
N PHE A 76 -23.97 10.66 0.11
CA PHE A 76 -25.35 10.18 0.02
C PHE A 76 -26.32 11.30 0.37
N THR A 77 -27.37 11.44 -0.41
CA THR A 77 -28.40 12.49 -0.25
C THR A 77 -28.95 12.45 1.19
N GLY A 78 -28.85 13.58 1.90
CA GLY A 78 -29.36 13.72 3.26
C GLY A 78 -28.47 13.15 4.37
N THR A 79 -27.22 12.75 4.06
CA THR A 79 -26.28 12.22 5.07
C THR A 79 -24.87 12.84 4.90
N ASN A 80 -24.06 12.77 5.97
CA ASN A 80 -22.64 13.12 5.89
C ASN A 80 -21.74 11.92 5.54
N VAL A 81 -22.35 10.79 5.16
CA VAL A 81 -21.59 9.59 4.79
C VAL A 81 -21.08 9.75 3.35
N PRO A 82 -19.77 9.61 3.12
CA PRO A 82 -19.21 9.68 1.78
C PRO A 82 -19.71 8.48 0.95
N MET A 83 -20.24 8.76 -0.24
CA MET A 83 -20.64 7.77 -1.23
C MET A 83 -19.45 7.38 -2.10
N ALA A 84 -18.75 8.38 -2.62
CA ALA A 84 -17.55 8.20 -3.43
C ALA A 84 -16.61 9.39 -3.26
N PHE A 85 -15.35 9.14 -3.40
CA PHE A 85 -14.34 10.20 -3.46
C PHE A 85 -13.27 9.86 -4.50
N SER A 86 -12.78 10.91 -5.15
CA SER A 86 -11.73 10.81 -6.16
C SER A 86 -10.78 11.99 -6.05
N SER A 87 -9.53 11.75 -6.42
CA SER A 87 -8.46 12.75 -6.42
C SER A 87 -7.88 12.88 -7.81
N ARG A 88 -7.91 14.08 -8.38
CA ARG A 88 -7.14 14.40 -9.58
C ARG A 88 -5.75 14.81 -9.15
N LEU A 89 -4.76 14.10 -9.64
CA LEU A 89 -3.36 14.26 -9.28
C LEU A 89 -2.54 14.53 -10.52
N ARG A 90 -1.47 15.32 -10.38
CA ARG A 90 -0.39 15.41 -11.36
C ARG A 90 0.77 14.59 -10.86
N LEU A 91 1.16 13.58 -11.63
CA LEU A 91 2.35 12.78 -11.41
C LEU A 91 3.49 13.39 -12.19
N VAL A 92 4.60 13.66 -11.49
CA VAL A 92 5.84 14.14 -12.08
C VAL A 92 6.97 13.21 -11.63
N ASP A 93 7.60 12.54 -12.59
CA ASP A 93 8.77 11.68 -12.35
C ASP A 93 9.94 12.18 -13.23
N PRO A 94 10.93 12.84 -12.64
CA PRO A 94 12.07 13.35 -13.39
C PRO A 94 13.00 12.23 -13.92
N ILE A 95 12.98 11.03 -13.32
CA ILE A 95 13.83 9.91 -13.76
C ILE A 95 13.23 9.24 -14.99
N GLN A 96 11.91 9.04 -15.01
CA GLN A 96 11.21 8.44 -16.15
C GLN A 96 10.74 9.48 -17.18
N HIS A 97 11.05 10.77 -16.96
CA HIS A 97 10.59 11.88 -17.80
C HIS A 97 9.09 11.91 -18.01
N GLU A 98 8.32 11.53 -16.99
CA GLU A 98 6.87 11.46 -17.04
C GLU A 98 6.25 12.64 -16.30
N ASP A 99 5.32 13.32 -16.97
CA ASP A 99 4.50 14.39 -16.41
C ASP A 99 3.09 14.27 -16.99
N ARG A 100 2.18 13.75 -16.18
CA ARG A 100 0.79 13.55 -16.59
C ARG A 100 -0.20 13.78 -15.49
N GLU A 101 -1.41 14.13 -15.88
CA GLU A 101 -2.56 14.16 -14.99
C GLU A 101 -3.27 12.82 -14.97
N LEU A 102 -3.75 12.43 -13.80
CA LEU A 102 -4.46 11.19 -13.57
C LEU A 102 -5.50 11.36 -12.46
N THR A 103 -6.48 10.49 -12.45
CA THR A 103 -7.49 10.45 -11.39
C THR A 103 -7.42 9.12 -10.65
N ILE A 104 -7.34 9.18 -9.32
CA ILE A 104 -7.44 8.02 -8.44
C ILE A 104 -8.82 8.07 -7.78
N SER A 105 -9.52 6.95 -7.77
CA SER A 105 -10.78 6.78 -7.06
C SER A 105 -10.77 5.50 -6.23
N MET A 106 -11.84 5.26 -5.45
CA MET A 106 -11.95 4.08 -4.58
C MET A 106 -11.72 2.75 -5.33
N ASN A 107 -12.19 2.66 -6.60
CA ASN A 107 -12.12 1.45 -7.42
C ASN A 107 -11.09 1.53 -8.56
N GLN A 108 -10.41 2.66 -8.72
CA GLN A 108 -9.41 2.89 -9.76
C GLN A 108 -8.11 3.39 -9.14
N PRO A 109 -7.28 2.48 -8.60
CA PRO A 109 -5.99 2.84 -8.04
C PRO A 109 -4.97 3.16 -9.14
N LEU A 110 -4.00 4.02 -8.82
CA LEU A 110 -2.84 4.23 -9.66
C LEU A 110 -1.85 3.07 -9.46
N ARG A 111 -1.42 2.47 -10.56
CA ARG A 111 -0.28 1.53 -10.57
C ARG A 111 0.91 2.19 -11.22
N TYR A 112 1.98 2.36 -10.45
CA TYR A 112 3.18 3.05 -10.90
C TYR A 112 4.43 2.52 -10.17
N ASP A 113 5.51 2.31 -10.90
CA ASP A 113 6.81 1.83 -10.37
C ASP A 113 6.67 0.59 -9.44
N GLY A 114 5.89 -0.42 -9.88
CA GLY A 114 5.67 -1.65 -9.11
C GLY A 114 4.89 -1.47 -7.80
N LYS A 115 4.31 -0.30 -7.60
CA LYS A 115 3.47 0.06 -6.44
C LYS A 115 2.06 0.38 -6.89
N THR A 116 1.11 0.18 -5.99
CA THR A 116 -0.29 0.53 -6.21
C THR A 116 -0.72 1.55 -5.16
N PHE A 117 -1.27 2.66 -5.61
CA PHE A 117 -1.72 3.79 -4.79
C PHE A 117 -3.24 3.75 -4.74
N TYR A 118 -3.79 3.40 -3.59
CA TYR A 118 -5.22 3.37 -3.33
C TYR A 118 -5.66 4.64 -2.64
N GLN A 119 -6.81 5.15 -3.03
CA GLN A 119 -7.49 6.23 -2.31
C GLN A 119 -7.98 5.68 -0.97
N ALA A 120 -7.32 6.03 0.13
CA ALA A 120 -7.63 5.50 1.45
C ALA A 120 -8.55 6.42 2.26
N SER A 121 -8.28 7.73 2.27
CA SER A 121 -9.01 8.69 3.08
C SER A 121 -8.73 10.12 2.58
N PHE A 122 -9.32 11.08 3.25
CA PHE A 122 -9.09 12.51 3.07
C PHE A 122 -9.04 13.23 4.41
N ALA A 123 -8.53 14.46 4.42
CA ALA A 123 -8.43 15.30 5.61
C ALA A 123 -8.55 16.80 5.24
N ASN A 124 -8.63 17.65 6.25
CA ASN A 124 -8.64 19.11 6.11
C ASN A 124 -9.72 19.61 5.13
N ASP A 125 -10.98 19.27 5.38
CA ASP A 125 -12.13 19.73 4.58
C ASP A 125 -11.90 19.58 3.06
N ASP A 126 -11.53 18.36 2.64
CA ASP A 126 -11.32 18.00 1.22
C ASP A 126 -10.07 18.62 0.56
N GLN A 127 -9.14 19.21 1.34
CA GLN A 127 -7.90 19.77 0.81
C GLN A 127 -6.72 18.79 0.83
N THR A 128 -6.87 17.65 1.47
CA THR A 128 -5.80 16.67 1.60
C THR A 128 -6.30 15.27 1.24
N THR A 129 -5.61 14.60 0.35
CA THR A 129 -5.86 13.19 0.03
C THR A 129 -4.84 12.30 0.74
N ILE A 130 -5.32 11.18 1.28
CA ILE A 130 -4.49 10.17 1.92
C ILE A 130 -4.49 8.93 1.03
N LEU A 131 -3.33 8.60 0.49
CA LEU A 131 -3.13 7.43 -0.37
C LEU A 131 -2.44 6.32 0.40
N GLN A 132 -2.98 5.11 0.30
CA GLN A 132 -2.33 3.90 0.78
C GLN A 132 -1.46 3.33 -0.33
N VAL A 133 -0.17 3.17 -0.06
CA VAL A 133 0.79 2.62 -1.01
C VAL A 133 1.06 1.17 -0.68
N VAL A 134 0.82 0.28 -1.65
CA VAL A 134 1.02 -1.16 -1.51
C VAL A 134 2.03 -1.62 -2.56
N ARG A 135 3.03 -2.38 -2.13
CA ARG A 135 3.94 -3.12 -2.99
C ARG A 135 3.65 -4.61 -2.84
N ASN A 136 3.15 -5.24 -3.90
CA ASN A 136 2.87 -6.68 -3.90
C ASN A 136 3.83 -7.40 -4.86
N PRO A 137 4.89 -8.06 -4.35
CA PRO A 137 5.82 -8.80 -5.19
C PRO A 137 5.17 -10.03 -5.83
N ALA A 138 4.09 -10.55 -5.26
CA ALA A 138 3.36 -11.73 -5.72
C ALA A 138 2.19 -11.40 -6.67
N ALA A 139 2.07 -10.17 -7.16
CA ALA A 139 0.96 -9.74 -8.02
C ALA A 139 0.82 -10.55 -9.31
N VAL A 140 1.90 -11.20 -9.78
CA VAL A 140 1.93 -12.00 -11.01
C VAL A 140 1.41 -13.44 -10.78
N LEU A 141 1.46 -13.96 -9.56
CA LEU A 141 1.09 -15.36 -9.26
C LEU A 141 -0.34 -15.74 -9.68
N PRO A 142 -1.38 -14.92 -9.42
CA PRO A 142 -2.74 -15.25 -9.86
C PRO A 142 -2.85 -15.39 -11.39
N TYR A 143 -2.14 -14.58 -12.15
CA TYR A 143 -2.15 -14.65 -13.62
C TYR A 143 -1.50 -15.94 -14.11
N ILE A 144 -0.38 -16.34 -13.53
CA ILE A 144 0.28 -17.63 -13.83
C ILE A 144 -0.68 -18.78 -13.52
N ALA A 145 -1.34 -18.76 -12.36
CA ALA A 145 -2.30 -19.78 -11.98
C ALA A 145 -3.47 -19.87 -12.97
N CYS A 146 -4.05 -18.74 -13.39
CA CYS A 146 -5.11 -18.72 -14.40
C CYS A 146 -4.66 -19.29 -15.74
N ILE A 147 -3.45 -18.97 -16.20
CA ILE A 147 -2.89 -19.50 -17.43
C ILE A 147 -2.74 -21.03 -17.34
N LEU A 148 -2.18 -21.53 -16.25
CA LEU A 148 -1.99 -22.98 -16.06
C LEU A 148 -3.33 -23.74 -16.03
N VAL A 149 -4.32 -23.20 -15.32
CA VAL A 149 -5.67 -23.79 -15.28
C VAL A 149 -6.29 -23.80 -16.68
N THR A 150 -6.20 -22.68 -17.40
CA THR A 150 -6.75 -22.58 -18.77
C THR A 150 -6.09 -23.59 -19.72
N LEU A 151 -4.76 -23.72 -19.66
CA LEU A 151 -4.02 -24.69 -20.47
C LEU A 151 -4.43 -26.14 -20.13
N GLY A 152 -4.52 -26.46 -18.82
CA GLY A 152 -4.95 -27.78 -18.36
C GLY A 152 -6.37 -28.14 -18.80
N MET A 153 -7.31 -27.22 -18.66
CA MET A 153 -8.69 -27.43 -19.12
C MET A 153 -8.77 -27.55 -20.64
N SER A 154 -8.05 -26.71 -21.38
CA SER A 154 -8.00 -26.76 -22.83
C SER A 154 -7.46 -28.10 -23.33
N TRP A 155 -6.36 -28.58 -22.73
CA TRP A 155 -5.81 -29.91 -23.03
C TRP A 155 -6.81 -31.03 -22.75
N HIS A 156 -7.46 -30.99 -21.58
CA HIS A 156 -8.47 -31.98 -21.20
C HIS A 156 -9.65 -32.02 -22.21
N PHE A 157 -10.14 -30.81 -22.56
CA PHE A 157 -11.24 -30.66 -23.52
C PHE A 157 -10.86 -31.19 -24.89
N ILE A 158 -9.70 -30.84 -25.43
CA ILE A 158 -9.21 -31.28 -26.72
C ILE A 158 -9.05 -32.83 -26.75
N ALA A 159 -8.45 -33.41 -25.70
CA ALA A 159 -8.26 -34.84 -25.61
C ALA A 159 -9.59 -35.60 -25.59
N HIS A 160 -10.60 -35.09 -24.89
CA HIS A 160 -11.95 -35.72 -24.88
C HIS A 160 -12.69 -35.49 -26.19
N PHE A 161 -12.57 -34.31 -26.78
CA PHE A 161 -13.16 -34.00 -28.07
C PHE A 161 -12.62 -34.89 -29.19
N LEU A 162 -11.31 -35.10 -29.26
CA LEU A 162 -10.70 -35.99 -30.24
C LEU A 162 -11.13 -37.44 -30.06
N LYS A 163 -11.25 -37.93 -28.81
CA LYS A 163 -11.76 -39.28 -28.54
C LYS A 163 -13.23 -39.45 -28.99
N PHE A 164 -14.06 -38.45 -28.73
CA PHE A 164 -15.45 -38.43 -29.16
C PHE A 164 -15.55 -38.44 -30.70
N PHE A 165 -14.79 -37.57 -31.35
CA PHE A 165 -14.79 -37.48 -32.82
C PHE A 165 -14.32 -38.77 -33.50
N ASN A 166 -13.28 -39.40 -33.00
CA ASN A 166 -12.80 -40.70 -33.52
C ASN A 166 -13.82 -41.81 -33.33
N LYS A 167 -14.59 -41.80 -32.23
CA LYS A 167 -15.66 -42.76 -32.00
C LYS A 167 -16.81 -42.56 -32.99
N PHE A 168 -17.15 -41.32 -33.30
CA PHE A 168 -18.21 -40.99 -34.23
C PHE A 168 -17.87 -41.39 -35.65
N ILE A 169 -16.66 -41.14 -36.11
CA ILE A 169 -16.16 -41.53 -37.43
C ILE A 169 -16.17 -43.07 -37.59
N LYS A 170 -15.79 -43.80 -36.55
CA LYS A 170 -15.74 -45.27 -36.57
C LYS A 170 -17.14 -45.87 -36.68
N GLN A 171 -18.14 -45.31 -36.01
CA GLN A 171 -19.53 -45.74 -36.13
C GLN A 171 -20.11 -45.51 -37.55
N ASP A 172 -19.81 -44.38 -38.17
CA ASP A 172 -20.24 -44.07 -39.54
C ASP A 172 -19.63 -45.01 -40.58
N THR A 173 -18.45 -45.52 -40.32
CA THR A 173 -17.75 -46.46 -41.22
C THR A 173 -18.33 -47.87 -41.08
N GLU A 174 -18.74 -48.32 -39.90
CA GLU A 174 -19.36 -49.62 -39.65
C GLU A 174 -20.79 -49.69 -40.14
N VAL A 175 -21.51 -48.57 -40.25
CA VAL A 175 -22.90 -48.54 -40.79
C VAL A 175 -22.92 -48.58 -42.34
N LYS A 176 -21.80 -48.20 -42.98
CA LYS A 176 -21.68 -48.19 -44.47
C LYS A 176 -21.03 -49.42 -45.08
N ALA A 177 -20.58 -50.36 -44.28
CA ALA A 177 -20.02 -51.67 -44.70
C ALA A 177 -21.05 -52.75 -44.51
#